data_2ee8d3ed62d966627df8840858ea1395
#
_entry.id   2ee8d3ed62d966627df8840858ea1395
#
_cell.length_a   1.000
_cell.length_b   1.000
_cell.length_c   1.000
_cell.angle_alpha   90.00
_cell.angle_beta   90.00
_cell.angle_gamma   90.00
#
_symmetry.space_group_name_H-M   'P 1'
#
loop_
_entity.id
_entity.type
_entity.pdbx_description
1 polymer ?
#
loop_
_entity_poly.entity_id
_entity_poly.type
_entity_poly.pdbx_seq_one_letter_code
_entity_poly.pdbx_strand_id
1 'polypeptide(L)'
;MKKITLLFTLVTTYIFSNINAVVSIVPEQTFLKAIGGDKVNITLMVQAGDSPHTYEPKPSQMLSVAKADLYLAIDVEFEQVWLPKFQSLNSKMLVVDIAEGVEKMTMGKEHPAHESHTLQDAYKHEGEDPHIWTSPENVKIIAQNIYKALVKVDKDNEDYYHHNLDAFLAEIEQTDAKIKAILSTLKGSRTFMVFHPSWGYFAKAYGLKQIAVEVEGKSPKPRELVTLLKEAKEEKVTAIFTQPEFSDASAQILAKELHIPVIKVSPLAPNWSENLINIAKAIAGQQ
;
A
#
# COMPACT_ATOMS: atom_id res chain seq x y z
N MET A 1 -22.80 50.62 -51.15
CA MET A 1 -22.82 50.31 -49.73
C MET A 1 -22.54 48.84 -49.60
N LYS A 2 -21.29 48.44 -49.18
CA LYS A 2 -20.93 47.04 -48.99
C LYS A 2 -21.33 46.63 -47.55
N LYS A 3 -22.21 45.66 -47.41
CA LYS A 3 -22.58 45.08 -46.09
C LYS A 3 -21.49 44.13 -45.69
N ILE A 4 -20.76 44.46 -44.60
CA ILE A 4 -19.80 43.57 -43.95
C ILE A 4 -20.62 42.69 -42.97
N THR A 5 -20.74 41.41 -43.27
CA THR A 5 -21.31 40.43 -42.37
C THR A 5 -20.20 39.95 -41.44
N LEU A 6 -20.24 40.34 -40.17
CA LEU A 6 -19.33 39.91 -39.13
C LEU A 6 -19.72 38.51 -38.68
N LEU A 7 -18.93 37.50 -39.01
CA LEU A 7 -19.16 36.11 -38.54
C LEU A 7 -18.56 35.99 -37.14
N PHE A 8 -19.43 35.92 -36.13
CA PHE A 8 -19.05 35.66 -34.74
C PHE A 8 -18.84 34.15 -34.59
N THR A 9 -17.60 33.67 -34.59
CA THR A 9 -17.25 32.30 -34.20
C THR A 9 -17.32 32.16 -32.68
N LEU A 10 -18.34 31.47 -32.20
CA LEU A 10 -18.48 31.12 -30.78
C LEU A 10 -17.46 30.04 -30.46
N VAL A 11 -16.34 30.42 -29.85
CA VAL A 11 -15.36 29.46 -29.31
C VAL A 11 -15.94 28.96 -27.98
N THR A 12 -16.57 27.79 -27.98
CA THR A 12 -16.95 27.08 -26.77
C THR A 12 -15.69 26.50 -26.14
N THR A 13 -15.14 27.16 -25.13
CA THR A 13 -14.13 26.59 -24.24
C THR A 13 -14.83 25.54 -23.36
N TYR A 14 -14.58 24.27 -23.65
CA TYR A 14 -14.90 23.19 -22.69
C TYR A 14 -13.97 23.33 -21.50
N ILE A 15 -14.49 23.78 -20.38
CA ILE A 15 -13.78 23.71 -19.11
C ILE A 15 -13.89 22.24 -18.64
N PHE A 16 -12.87 21.45 -18.93
CA PHE A 16 -12.77 20.12 -18.33
C PHE A 16 -12.49 20.30 -16.84
N SER A 17 -13.42 19.92 -16.01
CA SER A 17 -13.18 19.84 -14.57
C SER A 17 -12.39 18.59 -14.26
N ASN A 18 -11.31 18.72 -13.46
CA ASN A 18 -10.56 17.56 -12.97
C ASN A 18 -11.48 16.62 -12.18
N ILE A 19 -11.19 15.32 -12.24
CA ILE A 19 -11.84 14.31 -11.39
C ILE A 19 -11.42 14.54 -9.94
N ASN A 20 -12.38 14.70 -9.03
CA ASN A 20 -12.13 14.71 -7.59
C ASN A 20 -12.12 13.27 -7.08
N ALA A 21 -10.97 12.71 -6.87
CA ALA A 21 -10.80 11.33 -6.44
C ALA A 21 -10.35 11.26 -4.98
N VAL A 22 -10.83 10.23 -4.27
CA VAL A 22 -10.44 9.91 -2.90
C VAL A 22 -9.71 8.57 -2.90
N VAL A 23 -8.64 8.49 -2.14
CA VAL A 23 -7.84 7.28 -1.91
C VAL A 23 -7.59 7.09 -0.42
N SER A 24 -7.43 5.84 0.02
CA SER A 24 -7.24 5.49 1.42
C SER A 24 -5.83 5.73 1.90
N ILE A 25 -4.81 5.31 1.15
CA ILE A 25 -3.40 5.28 1.58
C ILE A 25 -2.45 5.94 0.58
N VAL A 26 -1.26 6.28 1.05
CA VAL A 26 -0.23 6.99 0.25
C VAL A 26 0.19 6.24 -1.03
N PRO A 27 0.39 4.90 -1.04
CA PRO A 27 0.69 4.18 -2.28
C PRO A 27 -0.37 4.37 -3.36
N GLU A 28 -1.66 4.34 -3.02
CA GLU A 28 -2.74 4.60 -4.00
C GLU A 28 -2.65 6.00 -4.58
N GLN A 29 -2.34 7.01 -3.75
CA GLN A 29 -2.13 8.38 -4.23
C GLN A 29 -1.02 8.42 -5.28
N THR A 30 0.08 7.70 -5.05
CA THR A 30 1.20 7.59 -5.98
C THR A 30 0.75 6.96 -7.30
N PHE A 31 0.02 5.84 -7.24
CA PHE A 31 -0.45 5.12 -8.43
C PHE A 31 -1.47 5.93 -9.22
N LEU A 32 -2.46 6.50 -8.52
CA LEU A 32 -3.47 7.35 -9.14
C LEU A 32 -2.84 8.60 -9.78
N LYS A 33 -1.83 9.22 -9.13
CA LYS A 33 -1.11 10.37 -9.70
C LYS A 33 -0.31 9.98 -10.94
N ALA A 34 0.32 8.80 -10.94
CA ALA A 34 1.07 8.30 -12.09
C ALA A 34 0.16 8.13 -13.32
N ILE A 35 -1.08 7.62 -13.15
CA ILE A 35 -1.99 7.33 -14.25
C ILE A 35 -2.87 8.54 -14.59
N GLY A 36 -3.45 9.19 -13.58
CA GLY A 36 -4.38 10.31 -13.75
C GLY A 36 -3.72 11.65 -14.07
N GLY A 37 -2.41 11.79 -13.73
CA GLY A 37 -1.64 13.02 -13.99
C GLY A 37 -2.28 14.26 -13.39
N ASP A 38 -2.41 15.31 -14.20
CA ASP A 38 -3.04 16.59 -13.86
C ASP A 38 -4.56 16.62 -14.07
N LYS A 39 -5.15 15.53 -14.53
CA LYS A 39 -6.61 15.38 -14.67
C LYS A 39 -7.31 14.99 -13.38
N VAL A 40 -6.57 14.70 -12.30
CA VAL A 40 -7.13 14.26 -11.02
C VAL A 40 -6.73 15.19 -9.88
N ASN A 41 -7.71 15.54 -9.04
CA ASN A 41 -7.52 16.17 -7.73
C ASN A 41 -7.66 15.08 -6.67
N ILE A 42 -6.58 14.76 -5.97
CA ILE A 42 -6.55 13.59 -5.07
C ILE A 42 -6.71 14.04 -3.62
N THR A 43 -7.70 13.48 -2.94
CA THR A 43 -7.82 13.56 -1.47
C THR A 43 -7.33 12.26 -0.85
N LEU A 44 -6.25 12.34 -0.08
CA LEU A 44 -5.72 11.23 0.70
C LEU A 44 -6.38 11.16 2.07
N MET A 45 -6.83 9.98 2.50
CA MET A 45 -7.40 9.76 3.83
C MET A 45 -6.30 9.59 4.86
N VAL A 46 -5.64 8.46 4.91
CA VAL A 46 -4.59 8.13 5.89
C VAL A 46 -3.29 8.81 5.50
N GLN A 47 -2.85 9.78 6.29
CA GLN A 47 -1.63 10.54 6.02
C GLN A 47 -0.38 9.72 6.37
N ALA A 48 0.77 10.11 5.81
CA ALA A 48 2.05 9.49 6.17
C ALA A 48 2.29 9.56 7.68
N GLY A 49 2.59 8.42 8.31
CA GLY A 49 2.79 8.28 9.75
C GLY A 49 1.53 7.93 10.54
N ASP A 50 0.34 8.05 9.94
CA ASP A 50 -0.91 7.55 10.54
C ASP A 50 -1.10 6.07 10.19
N SER A 51 -1.80 5.31 11.05
CA SER A 51 -2.09 3.88 10.82
C SER A 51 -3.47 3.69 10.19
N PRO A 52 -3.59 2.95 9.06
CA PRO A 52 -4.88 2.61 8.47
C PRO A 52 -5.81 1.80 9.41
N HIS A 53 -5.23 1.13 10.42
CA HIS A 53 -6.01 0.32 11.37
C HIS A 53 -6.83 1.18 12.35
N THR A 54 -6.41 2.42 12.64
CA THR A 54 -7.01 3.25 13.69
C THR A 54 -7.38 4.65 13.22
N TYR A 55 -7.25 4.94 11.93
CA TYR A 55 -7.47 6.28 11.38
C TYR A 55 -8.94 6.69 11.41
N GLU A 56 -9.17 7.95 11.80
CA GLU A 56 -10.49 8.60 11.72
C GLU A 56 -10.41 9.84 10.81
N PRO A 57 -11.31 9.96 9.82
CA PRO A 57 -11.31 11.08 8.87
C PRO A 57 -11.54 12.42 9.54
N LYS A 58 -10.77 13.42 9.14
CA LYS A 58 -10.94 14.81 9.56
C LYS A 58 -12.18 15.44 8.90
N PRO A 59 -12.84 16.44 9.51
CA PRO A 59 -13.99 17.11 8.90
C PRO A 59 -13.74 17.65 7.49
N SER A 60 -12.53 18.14 7.20
CA SER A 60 -12.15 18.61 5.86
C SER A 60 -12.14 17.48 4.82
N GLN A 61 -11.72 16.27 5.21
CA GLN A 61 -11.73 15.10 4.33
C GLN A 61 -13.18 14.63 4.06
N MET A 62 -14.05 14.70 5.06
CA MET A 62 -15.48 14.40 4.88
C MET A 62 -16.13 15.37 3.89
N LEU A 63 -15.74 16.65 3.89
CA LEU A 63 -16.19 17.62 2.88
C LEU A 63 -15.68 17.29 1.47
N SER A 64 -14.47 16.75 1.36
CA SER A 64 -13.91 16.28 0.09
C SER A 64 -14.69 15.06 -0.43
N VAL A 65 -14.97 14.08 0.44
CA VAL A 65 -15.81 12.90 0.09
C VAL A 65 -17.19 13.33 -0.41
N ALA A 66 -17.82 14.31 0.24
CA ALA A 66 -19.14 14.82 -0.17
C ALA A 66 -19.17 15.38 -1.60
N LYS A 67 -18.00 15.73 -2.17
CA LYS A 67 -17.84 16.32 -3.52
C LYS A 67 -17.05 15.42 -4.48
N ALA A 68 -16.65 14.25 -4.03
CA ALA A 68 -15.84 13.34 -4.83
C ALA A 68 -16.66 12.70 -5.95
N ASP A 69 -16.02 12.53 -7.10
CA ASP A 69 -16.53 11.80 -8.25
C ASP A 69 -16.20 10.30 -8.16
N LEU A 70 -15.04 9.99 -7.55
CA LEU A 70 -14.46 8.66 -7.51
C LEU A 70 -13.84 8.37 -6.14
N TYR A 71 -14.04 7.17 -5.62
CA TYR A 71 -13.31 6.57 -4.52
C TYR A 71 -12.66 5.28 -5.03
N LEU A 72 -11.34 5.17 -4.89
CA LEU A 72 -10.62 3.94 -5.15
C LEU A 72 -10.45 3.21 -3.80
N ALA A 73 -10.93 1.99 -3.71
CA ALA A 73 -10.82 1.16 -2.52
C ALA A 73 -9.77 0.06 -2.73
N ILE A 74 -8.92 -0.19 -1.73
CA ILE A 74 -7.83 -1.17 -1.78
C ILE A 74 -7.96 -2.26 -0.70
N ASP A 75 -9.10 -2.28 -0.02
CA ASP A 75 -9.45 -3.30 0.98
C ASP A 75 -8.63 -3.22 2.29
N VAL A 76 -8.30 -2.01 2.72
CA VAL A 76 -7.72 -1.76 4.04
C VAL A 76 -8.80 -1.67 5.13
N GLU A 77 -8.48 -2.00 6.40
CA GLU A 77 -9.48 -2.04 7.49
C GLU A 77 -10.20 -0.71 7.70
N PHE A 78 -9.54 0.41 7.46
CA PHE A 78 -10.16 1.73 7.45
C PHE A 78 -11.42 1.78 6.60
N GLU A 79 -11.41 1.17 5.42
CA GLU A 79 -12.52 1.17 4.48
C GLU A 79 -13.72 0.37 4.98
N GLN A 80 -13.49 -0.73 5.69
CA GLN A 80 -14.57 -1.54 6.27
C GLN A 80 -15.46 -0.71 7.20
N VAL A 81 -14.86 0.23 7.93
CA VAL A 81 -15.57 1.10 8.89
C VAL A 81 -16.16 2.33 8.21
N TRP A 82 -15.43 2.94 7.28
CA TRP A 82 -15.74 4.28 6.78
C TRP A 82 -16.42 4.30 5.41
N LEU A 83 -16.15 3.34 4.53
CA LEU A 83 -16.71 3.33 3.17
C LEU A 83 -18.24 3.34 3.12
N PRO A 84 -18.99 2.59 3.97
CA PRO A 84 -20.45 2.70 4.02
C PRO A 84 -20.95 4.10 4.40
N LYS A 85 -20.21 4.79 5.28
CA LYS A 85 -20.53 6.17 5.70
C LYS A 85 -20.28 7.17 4.55
N PHE A 86 -19.20 6.96 3.80
CA PHE A 86 -18.87 7.77 2.62
C PHE A 86 -19.90 7.63 1.52
N GLN A 87 -20.34 6.40 1.24
CA GLN A 87 -21.40 6.14 0.27
C GLN A 87 -22.75 6.75 0.70
N SER A 88 -23.04 6.74 1.99
CA SER A 88 -24.23 7.40 2.55
C SER A 88 -24.14 8.92 2.43
N LEU A 89 -22.94 9.50 2.58
CA LEU A 89 -22.71 10.94 2.45
C LEU A 89 -22.76 11.41 1.00
N ASN A 90 -22.26 10.59 0.07
CA ASN A 90 -22.23 10.89 -1.36
C ASN A 90 -22.60 9.65 -2.19
N SER A 91 -23.89 9.45 -2.40
CA SER A 91 -24.43 8.32 -3.16
C SER A 91 -24.16 8.38 -4.67
N LYS A 92 -23.63 9.51 -5.17
CA LYS A 92 -23.24 9.68 -6.59
C LYS A 92 -21.77 9.32 -6.83
N MET A 93 -20.96 9.27 -5.79
CA MET A 93 -19.55 8.91 -5.89
C MET A 93 -19.40 7.46 -6.38
N LEU A 94 -18.68 7.27 -7.47
CA LEU A 94 -18.34 5.94 -7.94
C LEU A 94 -17.30 5.34 -6.98
N VAL A 95 -17.60 4.17 -6.41
CA VAL A 95 -16.64 3.40 -5.63
C VAL A 95 -16.14 2.24 -6.48
N VAL A 96 -14.83 2.08 -6.58
CA VAL A 96 -14.19 1.02 -7.36
C VAL A 96 -13.18 0.29 -6.45
N ASP A 97 -13.33 -1.03 -6.35
CA ASP A 97 -12.33 -1.90 -5.76
C ASP A 97 -11.18 -2.07 -6.76
N ILE A 98 -10.03 -1.46 -6.43
CA ILE A 98 -8.82 -1.58 -7.26
C ILE A 98 -7.99 -2.83 -6.92
N ALA A 99 -8.35 -3.57 -5.86
CA ALA A 99 -7.76 -4.86 -5.51
C ALA A 99 -8.41 -6.03 -6.27
N GLU A 100 -9.47 -5.78 -7.06
CA GLU A 100 -10.16 -6.83 -7.83
C GLU A 100 -9.17 -7.59 -8.73
N GLY A 101 -9.16 -8.92 -8.61
CA GLY A 101 -8.26 -9.81 -9.36
C GLY A 101 -6.90 -10.06 -8.72
N VAL A 102 -6.58 -9.43 -7.58
CA VAL A 102 -5.39 -9.76 -6.79
C VAL A 102 -5.67 -11.03 -5.98
N GLU A 103 -4.77 -12.01 -6.09
CA GLU A 103 -4.82 -13.22 -5.25
C GLU A 103 -4.46 -12.85 -3.80
N LYS A 104 -5.45 -12.85 -2.92
CA LYS A 104 -5.26 -12.52 -1.51
C LYS A 104 -4.52 -13.62 -0.75
N MET A 105 -3.64 -13.20 0.16
CA MET A 105 -2.97 -14.06 1.14
C MET A 105 -3.69 -13.92 2.48
N THR A 106 -3.70 -15.00 3.27
CA THR A 106 -4.07 -14.88 4.67
C THR A 106 -2.89 -14.29 5.45
N MET A 107 -3.16 -13.43 6.43
CA MET A 107 -2.14 -13.06 7.42
C MET A 107 -1.76 -14.32 8.20
N GLY A 108 -0.61 -14.92 7.85
CA GLY A 108 -0.18 -16.20 8.41
C GLY A 108 0.04 -16.11 9.91
N LYS A 109 -0.30 -17.18 10.63
CA LYS A 109 0.24 -17.46 11.97
C LYS A 109 1.71 -17.85 11.78
N GLU A 110 2.62 -16.89 11.77
CA GLU A 110 4.05 -17.14 11.56
C GLU A 110 4.73 -17.78 12.81
N HIS A 111 4.01 -17.93 13.89
CA HIS A 111 4.50 -18.62 15.08
C HIS A 111 3.75 -19.94 15.28
N PRO A 112 4.47 -21.08 15.50
CA PRO A 112 3.84 -22.32 15.90
C PRO A 112 3.06 -22.04 17.19
N ALA A 113 1.75 -22.18 17.11
CA ALA A 113 0.85 -21.90 18.19
C ALA A 113 1.28 -22.66 19.44
N HIS A 114 1.54 -21.95 20.53
CA HIS A 114 1.24 -22.53 21.84
C HIS A 114 -0.25 -22.89 21.82
N GLU A 115 -0.56 -24.16 22.01
CA GLU A 115 -1.90 -24.67 22.15
C GLU A 115 -2.67 -23.84 23.19
N SER A 116 -3.37 -22.84 22.74
CA SER A 116 -4.29 -22.06 23.54
C SER A 116 -5.66 -22.71 23.37
N HIS A 117 -6.10 -23.38 24.42
CA HIS A 117 -7.35 -24.12 24.49
C HIS A 117 -8.55 -23.19 24.61
N THR A 118 -8.91 -22.44 23.59
CA THR A 118 -10.28 -21.99 23.40
C THR A 118 -10.52 -21.70 21.91
N LEU A 119 -11.39 -22.54 21.33
CA LEU A 119 -11.78 -22.46 19.91
C LEU A 119 -12.49 -21.14 19.52
N GLN A 120 -12.75 -20.24 20.47
CA GLN A 120 -13.48 -19.01 20.27
C GLN A 120 -12.58 -17.79 20.03
N ASP A 121 -11.31 -17.81 20.44
CA ASP A 121 -10.37 -16.71 20.23
C ASP A 121 -9.55 -16.84 18.93
N ALA A 122 -9.57 -18.03 18.30
CA ALA A 122 -8.85 -18.33 17.07
C ALA A 122 -9.43 -17.64 15.82
N TYR A 123 -10.68 -17.16 15.87
CA TYR A 123 -11.37 -16.59 14.70
C TYR A 123 -11.18 -15.08 14.51
N LYS A 124 -10.41 -14.38 15.34
CA LYS A 124 -10.29 -12.92 15.30
C LYS A 124 -9.16 -12.36 14.41
N HIS A 125 -8.26 -13.20 13.87
CA HIS A 125 -7.14 -12.75 13.05
C HIS A 125 -6.87 -13.60 11.80
N GLU A 126 -7.84 -14.33 11.30
CA GLU A 126 -7.79 -15.01 10.00
C GLU A 126 -8.30 -14.08 8.88
N GLY A 127 -7.93 -12.80 8.93
CA GLY A 127 -8.21 -11.85 7.87
C GLY A 127 -7.25 -12.03 6.68
N GLU A 128 -7.68 -11.59 5.52
CA GLU A 128 -6.81 -11.44 4.36
C GLU A 128 -5.76 -10.36 4.64
N ASP A 129 -4.53 -10.58 4.17
CA ASP A 129 -3.45 -9.58 4.25
C ASP A 129 -3.78 -8.42 3.31
N PRO A 130 -4.00 -7.20 3.81
CA PRO A 130 -4.36 -6.06 2.98
C PRO A 130 -3.16 -5.47 2.21
N HIS A 131 -1.90 -5.82 2.55
CA HIS A 131 -0.69 -5.14 2.08
C HIS A 131 -0.29 -5.51 0.64
N ILE A 132 -1.28 -5.64 -0.25
CA ILE A 132 -1.14 -6.10 -1.64
C ILE A 132 -0.18 -5.24 -2.47
N TRP A 133 -0.08 -3.93 -2.17
CA TRP A 133 0.75 -2.97 -2.89
C TRP A 133 2.26 -3.16 -2.69
N THR A 134 2.67 -4.06 -1.80
CA THR A 134 4.08 -4.39 -1.59
C THR A 134 4.66 -5.34 -2.63
N SER A 135 3.82 -5.90 -3.52
CA SER A 135 4.25 -6.73 -4.66
C SER A 135 4.09 -5.97 -5.98
N PRO A 136 5.16 -5.84 -6.80
CA PRO A 136 5.06 -5.24 -8.13
C PRO A 136 4.02 -5.91 -9.04
N GLU A 137 3.85 -7.23 -8.95
CA GLU A 137 2.89 -7.95 -9.76
C GLU A 137 1.44 -7.56 -9.42
N ASN A 138 1.14 -7.40 -8.13
CA ASN A 138 -0.16 -6.93 -7.69
C ASN A 138 -0.40 -5.47 -8.13
N VAL A 139 0.64 -4.64 -8.09
CA VAL A 139 0.52 -3.22 -8.50
C VAL A 139 0.22 -3.08 -9.99
N LYS A 140 0.63 -4.02 -10.85
CA LYS A 140 0.20 -4.05 -12.26
C LYS A 140 -1.32 -4.21 -12.38
N ILE A 141 -1.92 -5.11 -11.58
CA ILE A 141 -3.38 -5.32 -11.54
C ILE A 141 -4.07 -4.05 -11.03
N ILE A 142 -3.59 -3.50 -9.91
CA ILE A 142 -4.10 -2.25 -9.32
C ILE A 142 -4.05 -1.11 -10.34
N ALA A 143 -2.94 -0.94 -11.05
CA ALA A 143 -2.76 0.10 -12.06
C ALA A 143 -3.80 -0.02 -13.20
N GLN A 144 -4.05 -1.23 -13.68
CA GLN A 144 -5.07 -1.49 -14.69
C GLN A 144 -6.48 -1.16 -14.19
N ASN A 145 -6.79 -1.46 -12.92
CA ASN A 145 -8.08 -1.17 -12.32
C ASN A 145 -8.28 0.34 -12.11
N ILE A 146 -7.22 1.07 -11.70
CA ILE A 146 -7.23 2.55 -11.64
C ILE A 146 -7.49 3.14 -13.03
N TYR A 147 -6.82 2.67 -14.07
CA TYR A 147 -7.05 3.11 -15.44
C TYR A 147 -8.51 2.93 -15.86
N LYS A 148 -9.07 1.73 -15.64
CA LYS A 148 -10.48 1.45 -15.96
C LYS A 148 -11.46 2.36 -15.20
N ALA A 149 -11.14 2.65 -13.92
CA ALA A 149 -11.95 3.55 -13.10
C ALA A 149 -11.90 4.99 -13.63
N LEU A 150 -10.74 5.50 -14.04
CA LEU A 150 -10.58 6.82 -14.64
C LEU A 150 -11.34 6.94 -15.96
N VAL A 151 -11.20 5.98 -16.87
CA VAL A 151 -11.91 5.95 -18.16
C VAL A 151 -13.42 5.90 -17.97
N LYS A 152 -13.91 5.25 -16.91
CA LYS A 152 -15.34 5.15 -16.60
C LYS A 152 -15.96 6.50 -16.22
N VAL A 153 -15.19 7.39 -15.55
CA VAL A 153 -15.67 8.72 -15.11
C VAL A 153 -15.28 9.83 -16.08
N ASP A 154 -14.24 9.63 -16.90
CA ASP A 154 -13.70 10.63 -17.84
C ASP A 154 -13.19 9.94 -19.11
N LYS A 155 -14.11 9.49 -19.93
CA LYS A 155 -13.81 8.78 -21.18
C LYS A 155 -13.08 9.64 -22.21
N ASP A 156 -13.29 10.94 -22.19
CA ASP A 156 -12.68 11.86 -23.16
C ASP A 156 -11.15 11.95 -23.04
N ASN A 157 -10.60 11.57 -21.88
CA ASN A 157 -9.17 11.51 -21.63
C ASN A 157 -8.59 10.08 -21.63
N GLU A 158 -9.29 9.09 -22.25
CA GLU A 158 -8.87 7.68 -22.27
C GLU A 158 -7.44 7.48 -22.81
N ASP A 159 -7.10 8.11 -23.95
CA ASP A 159 -5.76 8.01 -24.56
C ASP A 159 -4.66 8.57 -23.65
N TYR A 160 -4.96 9.64 -22.90
CA TYR A 160 -4.04 10.23 -21.93
C TYR A 160 -3.77 9.27 -20.77
N TYR A 161 -4.81 8.66 -20.22
CA TYR A 161 -4.67 7.68 -19.13
C TYR A 161 -3.97 6.40 -19.59
N HIS A 162 -4.23 5.96 -20.84
CA HIS A 162 -3.56 4.78 -21.41
C HIS A 162 -2.06 5.00 -21.57
N HIS A 163 -1.66 6.16 -22.12
CA HIS A 163 -0.24 6.51 -22.25
C HIS A 163 0.47 6.53 -20.88
N ASN A 164 -0.17 7.10 -19.86
CA ASN A 164 0.37 7.16 -18.52
C ASN A 164 0.42 5.77 -17.85
N LEU A 165 -0.59 4.92 -18.09
CA LEU A 165 -0.59 3.53 -17.63
C LEU A 165 0.61 2.77 -18.19
N ASP A 166 0.86 2.86 -19.51
CA ASP A 166 1.99 2.19 -20.16
C ASP A 166 3.32 2.62 -19.53
N ALA A 167 3.48 3.93 -19.28
CA ALA A 167 4.68 4.46 -18.63
C ALA A 167 4.83 3.92 -17.19
N PHE A 168 3.74 3.86 -16.43
CA PHE A 168 3.77 3.34 -15.07
C PHE A 168 4.00 1.82 -15.01
N LEU A 169 3.42 1.05 -15.92
CA LEU A 169 3.70 -0.39 -16.04
C LEU A 169 5.20 -0.64 -16.35
N ALA A 170 5.80 0.16 -17.21
CA ALA A 170 7.24 0.08 -17.49
C ALA A 170 8.09 0.42 -16.24
N GLU A 171 7.68 1.38 -15.41
CA GLU A 171 8.33 1.69 -14.12
C GLU A 171 8.23 0.50 -13.15
N ILE A 172 7.06 -0.13 -13.05
CA ILE A 172 6.85 -1.31 -12.21
C ILE A 172 7.78 -2.45 -12.64
N GLU A 173 7.89 -2.72 -13.94
CA GLU A 173 8.78 -3.76 -14.47
C GLU A 173 10.26 -3.47 -14.20
N GLN A 174 10.69 -2.23 -14.35
CA GLN A 174 12.05 -1.82 -14.03
C GLN A 174 12.35 -1.97 -12.52
N THR A 175 11.36 -1.65 -11.67
CA THR A 175 11.46 -1.81 -10.23
C THR A 175 11.63 -3.28 -9.85
N ASP A 176 10.78 -4.15 -10.39
CA ASP A 176 10.86 -5.60 -10.18
C ASP A 176 12.22 -6.18 -10.63
N ALA A 177 12.68 -5.79 -11.82
CA ALA A 177 13.97 -6.23 -12.34
C ALA A 177 15.14 -5.80 -11.44
N LYS A 178 15.13 -4.57 -10.93
CA LYS A 178 16.15 -4.07 -9.99
C LYS A 178 16.13 -4.84 -8.67
N ILE A 179 14.96 -5.11 -8.11
CA ILE A 179 14.80 -5.90 -6.88
C ILE A 179 15.35 -7.31 -7.08
N LYS A 180 14.98 -7.98 -8.17
CA LYS A 180 15.49 -9.32 -8.53
C LYS A 180 17.01 -9.32 -8.66
N ALA A 181 17.60 -8.33 -9.31
CA ALA A 181 19.05 -8.19 -9.45
C ALA A 181 19.74 -8.03 -8.08
N ILE A 182 19.22 -7.17 -7.19
CA ILE A 182 19.74 -6.98 -5.83
C ILE A 182 19.67 -8.28 -5.04
N LEU A 183 18.49 -8.92 -4.99
CA LEU A 183 18.27 -10.13 -4.20
C LEU A 183 18.98 -11.37 -4.77
N SER A 184 19.38 -11.37 -6.05
CA SER A 184 20.21 -12.43 -6.62
C SER A 184 21.62 -12.45 -6.03
N THR A 185 22.10 -11.35 -5.47
CA THR A 185 23.41 -11.23 -4.80
C THR A 185 23.39 -11.72 -3.36
N LEU A 186 22.22 -12.02 -2.80
CA LEU A 186 22.05 -12.42 -1.41
C LEU A 186 22.74 -13.76 -1.15
N LYS A 187 23.78 -13.74 -0.31
CA LYS A 187 24.58 -14.94 0.08
C LYS A 187 24.17 -15.50 1.46
N GLY A 188 23.34 -14.76 2.20
CA GLY A 188 22.96 -15.08 3.57
C GLY A 188 21.56 -15.66 3.70
N SER A 189 20.94 -15.40 4.85
CA SER A 189 19.57 -15.78 5.12
C SER A 189 18.61 -15.08 4.17
N ARG A 190 17.57 -15.79 3.78
CA ARG A 190 16.41 -15.22 3.05
C ARG A 190 15.29 -14.80 4.00
N THR A 191 15.56 -14.80 5.31
CA THR A 191 14.61 -14.44 6.36
C THR A 191 14.95 -13.05 6.91
N PHE A 192 13.94 -12.20 7.01
CA PHE A 192 14.03 -10.89 7.63
C PHE A 192 12.95 -10.72 8.70
N MET A 193 13.22 -9.87 9.69
CA MET A 193 12.27 -9.55 10.74
C MET A 193 11.63 -8.19 10.50
N VAL A 194 10.34 -8.07 10.82
CA VAL A 194 9.60 -6.79 10.78
C VAL A 194 8.81 -6.63 12.06
N PHE A 195 8.55 -5.40 12.50
CA PHE A 195 7.67 -5.23 13.65
C PHE A 195 6.26 -5.65 13.31
N HIS A 196 5.59 -4.99 12.36
CA HIS A 196 4.26 -5.32 11.84
C HIS A 196 4.37 -6.05 10.49
N PRO A 197 3.69 -7.20 10.27
CA PRO A 197 3.88 -8.08 9.10
C PRO A 197 3.28 -7.53 7.80
N SER A 198 3.75 -6.40 7.33
CA SER A 198 3.24 -5.71 6.14
C SER A 198 3.96 -6.05 4.81
N TRP A 199 4.89 -7.00 4.82
CA TRP A 199 5.74 -7.31 3.66
C TRP A 199 5.54 -8.73 3.15
N GLY A 200 4.41 -9.37 3.48
CA GLY A 200 4.10 -10.75 3.10
C GLY A 200 4.11 -10.97 1.59
N TYR A 201 3.44 -10.09 0.82
CA TYR A 201 3.42 -10.18 -0.64
C TYR A 201 4.79 -9.93 -1.27
N PHE A 202 5.59 -9.01 -0.72
CA PHE A 202 6.98 -8.84 -1.12
C PHE A 202 7.81 -10.10 -0.87
N ALA A 203 7.69 -10.68 0.32
CA ALA A 203 8.39 -11.91 0.68
C ALA A 203 8.01 -13.07 -0.27
N LYS A 204 6.71 -13.28 -0.54
CA LYS A 204 6.22 -14.29 -1.50
C LYS A 204 6.79 -14.06 -2.89
N ALA A 205 6.77 -12.83 -3.40
CA ALA A 205 7.21 -12.50 -4.75
C ALA A 205 8.70 -12.83 -4.99
N TYR A 206 9.53 -12.73 -3.96
CA TYR A 206 10.99 -12.89 -4.08
C TYR A 206 11.55 -14.12 -3.35
N GLY A 207 10.70 -15.03 -2.87
CA GLY A 207 11.11 -16.24 -2.17
C GLY A 207 11.86 -15.94 -0.88
N LEU A 208 11.41 -14.92 -0.15
CA LEU A 208 11.89 -14.53 1.17
C LEU A 208 10.92 -15.03 2.25
N LYS A 209 11.38 -15.05 3.52
CA LYS A 209 10.56 -15.33 4.69
C LYS A 209 10.51 -14.09 5.58
N GLN A 210 9.31 -13.64 5.94
CA GLN A 210 9.06 -12.59 6.92
C GLN A 210 8.78 -13.22 8.28
N ILE A 211 9.34 -12.67 9.36
CA ILE A 211 9.00 -12.97 10.75
C ILE A 211 8.50 -11.69 11.40
N ALA A 212 7.29 -11.74 11.98
CA ALA A 212 6.73 -10.61 12.71
C ALA A 212 7.28 -10.53 14.14
N VAL A 213 7.56 -9.32 14.63
CA VAL A 213 7.92 -9.09 16.05
C VAL A 213 6.67 -8.96 16.90
N GLU A 214 5.63 -8.30 16.41
CA GLU A 214 4.35 -8.22 17.11
C GLU A 214 3.64 -9.57 17.20
N VAL A 215 2.83 -9.72 18.22
CA VAL A 215 1.99 -10.90 18.42
C VAL A 215 0.55 -10.42 18.54
N GLU A 216 -0.32 -10.87 17.65
CA GLU A 216 -1.74 -10.48 17.59
C GLU A 216 -1.94 -8.93 17.56
N GLY A 217 -1.13 -8.23 16.78
CA GLY A 217 -1.19 -6.76 16.66
C GLY A 217 -0.68 -6.00 17.89
N LYS A 218 0.02 -6.68 18.82
CA LYS A 218 0.52 -6.09 20.07
C LYS A 218 2.02 -6.31 20.23
N SER A 219 2.64 -5.46 21.04
CA SER A 219 4.02 -5.69 21.47
C SER A 219 4.14 -7.03 22.20
N PRO A 220 5.17 -7.84 21.88
CA PRO A 220 5.36 -9.16 22.44
C PRO A 220 5.62 -9.10 23.96
N LYS A 221 5.12 -10.09 24.68
CA LYS A 221 5.42 -10.31 26.11
C LYS A 221 6.85 -10.84 26.30
N PRO A 222 7.44 -10.76 27.49
CA PRO A 222 8.81 -11.24 27.72
C PRO A 222 9.11 -12.68 27.29
N ARG A 223 8.13 -13.59 27.43
CA ARG A 223 8.29 -14.99 26.99
C ARG A 223 8.32 -15.10 25.45
N GLU A 224 7.50 -14.32 24.78
CA GLU A 224 7.42 -14.25 23.30
C GLU A 224 8.71 -13.67 22.73
N LEU A 225 9.29 -12.63 23.37
CA LEU A 225 10.60 -12.09 23.00
C LEU A 225 11.71 -13.14 23.03
N VAL A 226 11.70 -14.06 24.04
CA VAL A 226 12.67 -15.15 24.11
C VAL A 226 12.50 -16.12 22.94
N THR A 227 11.25 -16.44 22.57
CA THR A 227 10.96 -17.31 21.42
C THR A 227 11.42 -16.65 20.12
N LEU A 228 11.07 -15.37 19.91
CA LEU A 228 11.49 -14.58 18.76
C LEU A 228 13.01 -14.49 18.63
N LEU A 229 13.72 -14.29 19.76
CA LEU A 229 15.18 -14.26 19.79
C LEU A 229 15.80 -15.59 19.34
N LYS A 230 15.23 -16.71 19.78
CA LYS A 230 15.66 -18.04 19.36
C LYS A 230 15.43 -18.25 17.88
N GLU A 231 14.24 -17.97 17.37
CA GLU A 231 13.89 -18.08 15.96
C GLU A 231 14.78 -17.19 15.08
N ALA A 232 15.00 -15.93 15.47
CA ALA A 232 15.88 -15.02 14.74
C ALA A 232 17.32 -15.53 14.62
N LYS A 233 17.84 -16.21 15.67
CA LYS A 233 19.17 -16.85 15.65
C LYS A 233 19.21 -18.07 14.73
N GLU A 234 18.20 -18.94 14.79
CA GLU A 234 18.07 -20.13 13.96
C GLU A 234 17.98 -19.76 12.48
N GLU A 235 17.17 -18.77 12.16
CA GLU A 235 16.95 -18.25 10.81
C GLU A 235 18.07 -17.29 10.33
N LYS A 236 19.04 -16.97 11.19
CA LYS A 236 20.18 -16.06 10.90
C LYS A 236 19.73 -14.70 10.38
N VAL A 237 18.72 -14.12 11.03
CA VAL A 237 18.23 -12.78 10.70
C VAL A 237 19.33 -11.74 10.81
N THR A 238 19.46 -10.85 9.82
CA THR A 238 20.53 -9.85 9.73
C THR A 238 20.09 -8.42 10.00
N ALA A 239 18.78 -8.16 10.02
CA ALA A 239 18.19 -6.85 10.31
C ALA A 239 16.76 -7.00 10.82
N ILE A 240 16.29 -6.02 11.60
CA ILE A 240 14.88 -5.88 11.98
C ILE A 240 14.34 -4.60 11.38
N PHE A 241 13.25 -4.71 10.64
CA PHE A 241 12.55 -3.55 10.05
C PHE A 241 11.43 -3.07 10.96
N THR A 242 11.32 -1.76 11.14
CA THR A 242 10.24 -1.13 11.91
C THR A 242 9.54 -0.07 11.08
N GLN A 243 8.26 0.14 11.34
CA GLN A 243 7.43 1.13 10.67
C GLN A 243 7.25 2.36 11.56
N PRO A 244 7.13 3.58 10.98
CA PRO A 244 6.92 4.82 11.73
C PRO A 244 5.64 4.83 12.58
N GLU A 245 4.64 4.07 12.16
CA GLU A 245 3.31 3.98 12.75
C GLU A 245 3.30 3.19 14.07
N PHE A 246 4.39 2.47 14.39
CA PHE A 246 4.47 1.58 15.55
C PHE A 246 5.66 1.92 16.45
N SER A 247 5.56 1.48 17.73
CA SER A 247 6.70 1.55 18.67
C SER A 247 7.77 0.53 18.28
N ASP A 248 9.02 0.96 18.23
CA ASP A 248 10.16 0.11 17.91
C ASP A 248 10.85 -0.51 19.16
N ALA A 249 10.30 -0.30 20.37
CA ALA A 249 10.94 -0.73 21.62
C ALA A 249 11.28 -2.22 21.66
N SER A 250 10.37 -3.10 21.26
CA SER A 250 10.60 -4.55 21.24
C SER A 250 11.63 -4.94 20.18
N ALA A 251 11.61 -4.29 19.01
CA ALA A 251 12.59 -4.50 17.96
C ALA A 251 13.98 -4.09 18.40
N GLN A 252 14.12 -2.99 19.13
CA GLN A 252 15.41 -2.53 19.70
C GLN A 252 15.98 -3.51 20.72
N ILE A 253 15.14 -4.13 21.56
CA ILE A 253 15.57 -5.15 22.52
C ILE A 253 16.12 -6.36 21.76
N LEU A 254 15.40 -6.90 20.79
CA LEU A 254 15.83 -8.04 19.97
C LEU A 254 17.12 -7.72 19.20
N ALA A 255 17.19 -6.57 18.55
CA ALA A 255 18.32 -6.13 17.75
C ALA A 255 19.61 -6.03 18.58
N LYS A 256 19.51 -5.50 19.82
CA LYS A 256 20.63 -5.43 20.78
C LYS A 256 21.16 -6.82 21.15
N GLU A 257 20.27 -7.77 21.42
CA GLU A 257 20.66 -9.16 21.79
C GLU A 257 21.23 -9.95 20.60
N LEU A 258 20.77 -9.60 19.37
CA LEU A 258 21.23 -10.23 18.13
C LEU A 258 22.47 -9.55 17.52
N HIS A 259 22.84 -8.37 18.02
CA HIS A 259 23.88 -7.50 17.45
C HIS A 259 23.64 -7.15 15.97
N ILE A 260 22.37 -6.85 15.62
CA ILE A 260 21.96 -6.48 14.26
C ILE A 260 21.29 -5.09 14.26
N PRO A 261 21.22 -4.38 13.11
CA PRO A 261 20.59 -3.07 13.04
C PRO A 261 19.06 -3.14 13.09
N VAL A 262 18.44 -2.06 13.59
CA VAL A 262 17.01 -1.73 13.36
C VAL A 262 16.96 -0.69 12.25
N ILE A 263 16.19 -0.99 11.20
CA ILE A 263 16.05 -0.15 10.00
C ILE A 263 14.61 0.30 9.88
N LYS A 264 14.38 1.63 9.81
CA LYS A 264 13.03 2.17 9.60
C LYS A 264 12.64 2.09 8.13
N VAL A 265 11.51 1.45 7.85
CA VAL A 265 10.89 1.34 6.52
C VAL A 265 9.39 1.49 6.69
N SER A 266 8.72 2.10 5.73
CA SER A 266 7.26 2.19 5.76
C SER A 266 6.65 1.54 4.52
N PRO A 267 5.68 0.62 4.66
CA PRO A 267 4.93 0.12 3.51
C PRO A 267 4.09 1.23 2.87
N LEU A 268 3.86 2.34 3.60
CA LEU A 268 3.08 3.50 3.17
C LEU A 268 3.95 4.65 2.61
N ALA A 269 5.22 4.40 2.27
CA ALA A 269 6.09 5.43 1.74
C ALA A 269 5.61 5.97 0.38
N PRO A 270 5.70 7.30 0.13
CA PRO A 270 5.22 7.91 -1.11
C PRO A 270 6.04 7.50 -2.35
N ASN A 271 7.33 7.23 -2.18
CA ASN A 271 8.24 6.82 -3.27
C ASN A 271 8.20 5.30 -3.41
N TRP A 272 7.10 4.75 -3.87
CA TRP A 272 6.84 3.31 -3.88
C TRP A 272 7.97 2.49 -4.51
N SER A 273 8.41 2.79 -5.74
CA SER A 273 9.48 2.08 -6.44
C SER A 273 10.80 2.11 -5.67
N GLU A 274 11.22 3.31 -5.23
CA GLU A 274 12.45 3.49 -4.48
C GLU A 274 12.40 2.78 -3.12
N ASN A 275 11.25 2.83 -2.45
CA ASN A 275 11.04 2.17 -1.16
C ASN A 275 11.21 0.65 -1.27
N LEU A 276 10.61 -0.01 -2.27
CA LEU A 276 10.78 -1.45 -2.49
C LEU A 276 12.24 -1.81 -2.82
N ILE A 277 12.93 -0.99 -3.61
CA ILE A 277 14.36 -1.18 -3.92
C ILE A 277 15.21 -1.04 -2.66
N ASN A 278 14.93 -0.06 -1.79
CA ASN A 278 15.68 0.16 -0.56
C ASN A 278 15.48 -0.99 0.44
N ILE A 279 14.28 -1.56 0.53
CA ILE A 279 14.04 -2.78 1.31
C ILE A 279 14.86 -3.95 0.76
N ALA A 280 14.86 -4.16 -0.56
CA ALA A 280 15.66 -5.22 -1.17
C ALA A 280 17.16 -5.06 -0.86
N LYS A 281 17.70 -3.83 -0.94
CA LYS A 281 19.09 -3.52 -0.56
C LYS A 281 19.35 -3.83 0.91
N ALA A 282 18.45 -3.40 1.80
CA ALA A 282 18.61 -3.62 3.24
C ALA A 282 18.61 -5.13 3.59
N ILE A 283 17.73 -5.92 2.97
CA ILE A 283 17.70 -7.38 3.10
C ILE A 283 19.01 -8.00 2.57
N ALA A 284 19.53 -7.48 1.46
CA ALA A 284 20.79 -7.95 0.87
C ALA A 284 22.04 -7.46 1.61
N GLY A 285 21.90 -6.66 2.68
CA GLY A 285 23.03 -6.06 3.42
C GLY A 285 23.80 -5.01 2.62
N GLN A 286 23.16 -4.42 1.60
CA GLN A 286 23.68 -3.31 0.79
C GLN A 286 23.13 -2.00 1.37
N GLN A 287 23.98 -1.12 1.84
CA GLN A 287 23.62 0.24 2.30
C GLN A 287 23.86 1.28 1.21
#